data_75c2941177bf1fcd7e92cb4e0455dcd5
#
_entry.id   75c2941177bf1fcd7e92cb4e0455dcd5
#
_cell.length_a   1.000
_cell.length_b   1.000
_cell.length_c   1.000
_cell.angle_alpha   90.00
_cell.angle_beta   90.00
_cell.angle_gamma   90.00
#
_symmetry.space_group_name_H-M   'P 1'
#
loop_
_entity.id
_entity.type
_entity.pdbx_description
1 polymer ?
#
loop_
_entity_poly.entity_id
_entity_poly.type
_entity_poly.pdbx_seq_one_letter_code
_entity_poly.pdbx_strand_id
1 'polypeptide(L)'
;MNTDEIERLIETGIDDADATVTISHGTAEDDHYAARVIAPAFEGESLVDRHQRVYDALDGHMTTDIHAIEIETDTPGEADYSSH
;
A
#
# COMPACT_ATOMS: atom_id res chain seq x y z
N MET A 1 -14.46 -2.39 3.35
CA MET A 1 -13.27 -1.92 4.09
C MET A 1 -12.97 -0.50 3.68
N ASN A 2 -12.65 0.38 4.60
CA ASN A 2 -12.37 1.77 4.26
C ASN A 2 -10.85 2.01 4.11
N THR A 3 -10.48 3.18 3.60
CA THR A 3 -9.08 3.49 3.35
C THR A 3 -8.23 3.51 4.63
N ASP A 4 -8.79 3.97 5.74
CA ASP A 4 -8.09 4.02 7.02
C ASP A 4 -7.73 2.62 7.52
N GLU A 5 -8.62 1.67 7.33
CA GLU A 5 -8.37 0.29 7.73
C GLU A 5 -7.25 -0.33 6.90
N ILE A 6 -7.24 -0.06 5.60
CA ILE A 6 -6.19 -0.55 4.70
C ILE A 6 -4.84 0.05 5.10
N GLU A 7 -4.80 1.35 5.35
CA GLU A 7 -3.58 2.03 5.81
C GLU A 7 -3.05 1.39 7.08
N ARG A 8 -3.94 1.13 8.04
CA ARG A 8 -3.55 0.55 9.32
C ARG A 8 -3.00 -0.87 9.16
N LEU A 9 -3.61 -1.67 8.30
CA LEU A 9 -3.12 -3.02 8.02
C LEU A 9 -1.71 -2.99 7.44
N ILE A 10 -1.47 -2.10 6.50
CA ILE A 10 -0.16 -1.96 5.88
C ILE A 10 0.86 -1.49 6.90
N GLU A 11 0.53 -0.48 7.67
CA GLU A 11 1.44 0.10 8.66
C GLU A 11 1.76 -0.87 9.80
N THR A 12 0.80 -1.72 10.14
CA THR A 12 1.01 -2.75 11.17
C THR A 12 1.89 -3.89 10.64
N GLY A 13 1.72 -4.24 9.37
CA GLY A 13 2.44 -5.37 8.76
C GLY A 13 3.85 -5.03 8.28
N ILE A 14 4.18 -3.76 8.11
CA ILE A 14 5.48 -3.33 7.61
C ILE A 14 6.05 -2.30 8.58
N ASP A 15 7.23 -2.58 9.13
CA ASP A 15 7.87 -1.72 10.12
C ASP A 15 8.15 -0.32 9.57
N ASP A 16 7.77 0.69 10.33
CA ASP A 16 7.98 2.11 10.01
C ASP A 16 7.40 2.54 8.66
N ALA A 17 6.38 1.84 8.20
CA ALA A 17 5.71 2.18 6.95
C ALA A 17 4.78 3.37 7.13
N ASP A 18 4.74 4.22 6.12
CA ASP A 18 3.80 5.32 6.02
C ASP A 18 2.92 5.04 4.81
N ALA A 19 1.68 4.67 5.05
CA ALA A 19 0.76 4.28 3.98
C ALA A 19 -0.31 5.33 3.79
N THR A 20 -0.55 5.70 2.54
CA THR A 20 -1.64 6.59 2.14
C THR A 20 -2.49 5.83 1.14
N VAL A 21 -3.76 5.64 1.46
CA VAL A 21 -4.69 4.92 0.60
C VAL A 21 -5.82 5.83 0.18
N THR A 22 -6.08 5.87 -1.12
CA THR A 22 -7.18 6.64 -1.69
C THR A 22 -8.03 5.74 -2.56
N ILE A 23 -9.26 6.18 -2.84
CA ILE A 23 -10.14 5.51 -3.78
C ILE A 23 -9.93 6.18 -5.13
N SER A 24 -9.47 5.41 -6.12
CA SER A 24 -9.13 5.96 -7.42
C SER A 24 -10.32 5.98 -8.38
N HIS A 25 -11.29 5.08 -8.20
CA HIS A 25 -12.53 5.06 -8.97
C HIS A 25 -13.68 4.73 -8.05
N GLY A 26 -14.61 5.67 -7.90
CA GLY A 26 -15.70 5.47 -6.98
C GLY A 26 -16.98 5.06 -7.65
N THR A 27 -17.18 3.78 -7.91
CA THR A 27 -18.52 3.26 -8.10
C THR A 27 -18.84 2.35 -6.93
N ALA A 28 -20.12 2.25 -6.58
CA ALA A 28 -20.52 1.48 -5.42
C ALA A 28 -20.19 -0.02 -5.55
N GLU A 29 -19.89 -0.48 -6.76
CA GLU A 29 -19.67 -1.91 -7.03
C GLU A 29 -18.20 -2.25 -7.26
N ASP A 30 -17.37 -1.26 -7.59
CA ASP A 30 -15.97 -1.47 -7.94
C ASP A 30 -15.10 -0.42 -7.27
N ASP A 31 -14.80 -0.64 -6.01
CA ASP A 31 -13.85 0.22 -5.31
C ASP A 31 -12.45 -0.15 -5.74
N HIS A 32 -11.83 0.73 -6.48
CA HIS A 32 -10.42 0.63 -6.84
C HIS A 32 -9.63 1.51 -5.89
N TYR A 33 -8.72 0.89 -5.16
CA TYR A 33 -7.88 1.60 -4.21
C TYR A 33 -6.52 1.89 -4.82
N ALA A 34 -5.92 2.99 -4.39
CA ALA A 34 -4.54 3.31 -4.71
C ALA A 34 -3.79 3.49 -3.39
N ALA A 35 -2.76 2.70 -3.19
CA ALA A 35 -1.97 2.74 -1.98
C ALA A 35 -0.55 3.19 -2.31
N ARG A 36 -0.08 4.20 -1.58
CA ARG A 36 1.33 4.59 -1.62
C ARG A 36 1.94 4.24 -0.28
N VAL A 37 2.98 3.43 -0.30
CA VAL A 37 3.63 2.95 0.91
C VAL A 37 5.09 3.34 0.89
N ILE A 38 5.50 4.09 1.90
CA ILE A 38 6.89 4.52 2.07
C ILE A 38 7.43 3.81 3.30
N ALA A 39 8.47 3.01 3.13
CA ALA A 39 9.04 2.26 4.24
C ALA A 39 10.54 2.04 4.07
N PRO A 40 11.32 2.21 5.17
CA PRO A 40 12.76 1.89 5.13
C PRO A 40 13.01 0.42 4.81
N ALA A 41 12.07 -0.46 5.13
CA ALA A 41 12.20 -1.90 4.85
C ALA A 41 12.29 -2.21 3.35
N PHE A 42 11.86 -1.29 2.49
CA PHE A 42 11.92 -1.48 1.04
C PHE A 42 13.32 -1.24 0.46
N GLU A 43 14.22 -0.70 1.25
CA GLU A 43 15.55 -0.40 0.79
C GLU A 43 16.29 -1.67 0.39
N GLY A 44 16.84 -1.67 -0.85
CA GLY A 44 17.52 -2.84 -1.37
C GLY A 44 16.62 -3.93 -1.91
N GLU A 45 15.31 -3.76 -1.85
CA GLU A 45 14.36 -4.76 -2.36
C GLU A 45 13.87 -4.42 -3.75
N SER A 46 13.60 -5.46 -4.55
CA SER A 46 13.00 -5.29 -5.87
C SER A 46 11.54 -4.85 -5.75
N LEU A 47 10.97 -4.36 -6.85
CA LEU A 47 9.56 -3.99 -6.89
C LEU A 47 8.65 -5.17 -6.52
N VAL A 48 8.99 -6.35 -7.00
CA VAL A 48 8.21 -7.55 -6.71
C VAL A 48 8.21 -7.85 -5.22
N ASP A 49 9.38 -7.78 -4.59
CA ASP A 49 9.51 -8.03 -3.16
C ASP A 49 8.75 -6.99 -2.32
N ARG A 50 8.81 -5.73 -2.74
CA ARG A 50 8.09 -4.64 -2.07
C ARG A 50 6.58 -4.87 -2.14
N HIS A 51 6.08 -5.19 -3.33
CA HIS A 51 4.65 -5.46 -3.51
C HIS A 51 4.22 -6.68 -2.71
N GLN A 52 5.06 -7.70 -2.63
CA GLN A 52 4.75 -8.89 -1.84
C GLN A 52 4.59 -8.56 -0.36
N ARG A 53 5.42 -7.67 0.17
CA ARG A 53 5.28 -7.23 1.56
C ARG A 53 3.94 -6.56 1.81
N VAL A 54 3.49 -5.73 0.87
CA VAL A 54 2.19 -5.06 1.00
C VAL A 54 1.05 -6.08 0.93
N TYR A 55 1.12 -7.02 0.00
CA TYR A 55 0.10 -8.07 -0.09
C TYR A 55 0.07 -8.94 1.17
N ASP A 56 1.23 -9.25 1.74
CA ASP A 56 1.30 -10.02 2.98
C ASP A 56 0.66 -9.25 4.14
N ALA A 57 0.86 -7.94 4.19
CA ALA A 57 0.24 -7.09 5.19
C ALA A 57 -1.29 -7.05 5.06
N LEU A 58 -1.79 -7.22 3.84
CA LEU A 58 -3.22 -7.24 3.55
C LEU A 58 -3.80 -8.66 3.51
N ASP A 59 -3.05 -9.62 4.01
CA ASP A 59 -3.38 -11.04 3.95
C ASP A 59 -4.81 -11.33 4.39
N GLY A 60 -5.53 -12.12 3.60
CA GLY A 60 -6.89 -12.49 3.86
C GLY A 60 -7.93 -11.47 3.45
N HIS A 61 -7.54 -10.23 3.16
CA HIS A 61 -8.48 -9.17 2.78
C HIS A 61 -8.55 -8.95 1.27
N MET A 62 -7.50 -9.36 0.54
CA MET A 62 -7.41 -9.08 -0.90
C MET A 62 -8.48 -9.75 -1.73
N THR A 63 -9.02 -10.86 -1.28
CA THR A 63 -10.00 -11.62 -2.06
C THR A 63 -11.45 -11.39 -1.62
N THR A 64 -11.66 -10.85 -0.43
CA THR A 64 -13.01 -10.66 0.11
C THR A 64 -13.41 -9.21 0.22
N ASP A 65 -12.48 -8.35 0.65
CA ASP A 65 -12.78 -6.95 0.96
C ASP A 65 -12.18 -5.97 -0.04
N ILE A 66 -11.14 -6.39 -0.75
CA ILE A 66 -10.43 -5.53 -1.68
C ILE A 66 -10.37 -6.23 -3.04
N HIS A 67 -11.05 -5.68 -4.03
CA HIS A 67 -11.09 -6.28 -5.38
C HIS A 67 -9.92 -5.83 -6.24
N ALA A 68 -9.53 -4.58 -6.13
CA ALA A 68 -8.44 -4.04 -6.94
C ALA A 68 -7.70 -2.98 -6.14
N ILE A 69 -6.39 -3.08 -6.11
CA ILE A 69 -5.54 -2.10 -5.45
C ILE A 69 -4.30 -1.87 -6.31
N GLU A 70 -4.00 -0.60 -6.58
CA GLU A 70 -2.74 -0.20 -7.19
C GLU A 70 -1.77 0.16 -6.09
N ILE A 71 -0.56 -0.36 -6.17
CA ILE A 71 0.44 -0.18 -5.11
C ILE A 71 1.65 0.55 -5.67
N GLU A 72 2.01 1.64 -5.01
CA GLU A 72 3.28 2.33 -5.23
C GLU A 72 4.11 2.19 -3.97
N THR A 73 5.38 1.85 -4.13
CA THR A 73 6.28 1.65 -3.01
C THR A 73 7.53 2.51 -3.19
N ASP A 74 7.91 3.19 -2.11
CA ASP A 74 9.11 4.02 -2.08
C ASP A 74 9.85 3.81 -0.78
N THR A 75 11.16 4.07 -0.80
CA THR A 75 11.91 4.26 0.44
C THR A 75 11.82 5.73 0.84
N PRO A 76 12.11 6.06 2.11
CA PRO A 76 12.10 7.47 2.53
C PRO A 76 13.02 8.36 1.70
N GLY A 77 14.17 7.82 1.28
CA GLY A 77 15.08 8.57 0.42
C GLY A 77 14.51 8.83 -0.97
N GLU A 78 13.86 7.82 -1.56
CA GLU A 78 13.20 7.94 -2.86
C GLU A 78 12.02 8.92 -2.79
N ALA A 79 11.25 8.85 -1.71
CA ALA A 79 10.10 9.72 -1.52
C ALA A 79 10.53 11.19 -1.36
N ASP A 80 11.59 11.45 -0.60
CA ASP A 80 12.13 12.79 -0.46
C ASP A 80 12.60 13.35 -1.78
N TYR A 81 13.25 12.51 -2.57
CA TYR A 81 13.75 12.93 -3.87
C TYR A 81 12.61 13.24 -4.84
N SER A 82 11.58 12.45 -4.83
CA SER A 82 10.46 12.60 -5.76
C SER A 82 9.47 13.69 -5.34
N SER A 83 9.55 14.20 -4.11
CA SER A 83 8.65 15.26 -3.66
C SER A 83 9.06 16.65 -4.11
N HIS A 84 10.11 16.75 -4.87
CA HIS A 84 10.51 18.00 -5.52
C HIS A 84 9.88 18.11 -6.90
#